data_d1e526f525423808054682bd9feb494c
#
_entry.id   d1e526f525423808054682bd9feb494c
#
_cell.length_a   1.000
_cell.length_b   1.000
_cell.length_c   1.000
_cell.angle_alpha   90.00
_cell.angle_beta   90.00
_cell.angle_gamma   90.00
#
_symmetry.space_group_name_H-M   'P 1'
#
loop_
_entity.id
_entity.type
_entity.pdbx_description
1 polymer ?
#
loop_
_entity_poly.entity_id
_entity_poly.type
_entity_poly.pdbx_seq_one_letter_code
_entity_poly.pdbx_strand_id
1 'polypeptide(L)'
;MNQAFICDAVRTPFGRYGGALAGVRTDDLGAMPLRALMQRNAGVDWQAVTDVIFGCANQAGEDNRNVARMCALLAGLPLEVPGATVNRLCGSGLDAVGTAARAIRSGEAALMIAGGVESMSRAPFVMPKAESAFSRSNAVYDTTIGWRFVNKLMKELYGVDSMPETAENVATDHRIERAAQDRMALASQMKAVAAQRRGFFDAEIVPVTIAQKKGEPIVVTRDEHPRETSLEALAKLKGIVRPDGTVTAGNASGVNDGACALLLASEAAAARHGLTPRARVVGMATAGVPPRVMGIGPAPATRKVLALTGLALTQMDVIELNEAFAAQGLAVLRDLGLADDDARVNPNGGAIALGHPLGASGARLATTAVSQLHASGGRYALCTMCIGVGQGIALILERV
;
A
#
# COMPACT_ATOMS: atom_id res chain seq x y z
N MET A 1 -19.84 -10.12 19.35
CA MET A 1 -18.87 -10.36 18.25
C MET A 1 -17.48 -10.06 18.77
N ASN A 2 -16.50 -10.90 18.45
CA ASN A 2 -15.11 -10.62 18.77
C ASN A 2 -14.67 -9.31 18.14
N GLN A 3 -13.73 -8.62 18.77
CA GLN A 3 -13.07 -7.45 18.21
C GLN A 3 -11.70 -7.89 17.64
N ALA A 4 -11.24 -7.22 16.61
CA ALA A 4 -9.93 -7.44 16.01
C ALA A 4 -9.06 -6.23 16.26
N PHE A 5 -7.92 -6.44 16.89
CA PHE A 5 -6.98 -5.39 17.25
C PHE A 5 -5.65 -5.54 16.51
N ILE A 6 -5.11 -4.45 16.01
CA ILE A 6 -3.72 -4.34 15.60
C ILE A 6 -2.91 -4.13 16.88
N CYS A 7 -1.98 -5.05 17.15
CA CYS A 7 -1.13 -5.02 18.36
C CYS A 7 0.28 -4.51 18.04
N ASP A 8 0.83 -4.85 16.88
CA ASP A 8 2.09 -4.33 16.39
C ASP A 8 2.06 -4.19 14.87
N ALA A 9 2.89 -3.29 14.34
CA ALA A 9 2.97 -3.04 12.91
C ALA A 9 4.36 -2.50 12.56
N VAL A 10 4.98 -3.09 11.53
CA VAL A 10 6.32 -2.71 11.05
C VAL A 10 6.39 -2.82 9.54
N ARG A 11 7.34 -2.10 8.95
CA ARG A 11 7.62 -2.13 7.52
C ARG A 11 9.11 -2.01 7.22
N THR A 12 9.51 -2.40 6.05
CA THR A 12 10.82 -1.99 5.52
C THR A 12 10.80 -0.50 5.15
N PRO A 13 11.96 0.15 5.01
CA PRO A 13 12.00 1.37 4.20
C PRO A 13 11.46 1.05 2.80
N PHE A 14 10.89 2.07 2.13
CA PHE A 14 10.50 1.93 0.73
C PHE A 14 11.64 2.40 -0.18
N GLY A 15 12.13 1.47 -1.02
CA GLY A 15 13.12 1.73 -2.05
C GLY A 15 12.49 2.33 -3.30
N ARG A 16 13.22 3.16 -4.02
CA ARG A 16 12.84 3.59 -5.37
C ARG A 16 13.19 2.51 -6.39
N TYR A 17 12.58 2.57 -7.55
CA TYR A 17 12.88 1.67 -8.66
C TYR A 17 14.38 1.69 -9.00
N GLY A 18 14.99 0.52 -9.06
CA GLY A 18 16.42 0.37 -9.29
C GLY A 18 17.31 0.95 -8.17
N GLY A 19 16.73 1.25 -6.99
CA GLY A 19 17.43 1.84 -5.85
C GLY A 19 18.03 0.83 -4.89
N ALA A 20 18.16 1.23 -3.63
CA ALA A 20 18.87 0.46 -2.61
C ALA A 20 18.30 -0.95 -2.38
N LEU A 21 16.99 -1.14 -2.52
CA LEU A 21 16.33 -2.44 -2.32
C LEU A 21 16.24 -3.31 -3.58
N ALA A 22 16.63 -2.80 -4.74
CA ALA A 22 16.49 -3.53 -6.03
C ALA A 22 17.25 -4.86 -6.08
N GLY A 23 18.28 -5.03 -5.26
CA GLY A 23 19.05 -6.29 -5.14
C GLY A 23 18.41 -7.32 -4.21
N VAL A 24 17.39 -6.96 -3.43
CA VAL A 24 16.74 -7.83 -2.45
C VAL A 24 15.61 -8.61 -3.12
N ARG A 25 15.59 -9.92 -3.00
CA ARG A 25 14.51 -10.77 -3.52
C ARG A 25 13.19 -10.41 -2.86
N THR A 26 12.09 -10.52 -3.59
CA THR A 26 10.75 -10.17 -3.09
C THR A 26 10.33 -11.00 -1.88
N ASP A 27 10.58 -12.30 -1.91
CA ASP A 27 10.27 -13.23 -0.83
C ASP A 27 11.12 -12.97 0.42
N ASP A 28 12.41 -12.66 0.25
CA ASP A 28 13.30 -12.25 1.35
C ASP A 28 12.87 -10.89 1.96
N LEU A 29 12.50 -9.93 1.11
CA LEU A 29 12.04 -8.60 1.54
C LEU A 29 10.77 -8.72 2.41
N GLY A 30 9.80 -9.55 1.99
CA GLY A 30 8.58 -9.80 2.75
C GLY A 30 8.80 -10.55 4.05
N ALA A 31 9.88 -11.34 4.17
CA ALA A 31 10.22 -12.04 5.40
C ALA A 31 10.78 -11.10 6.48
N MET A 32 11.36 -9.96 6.11
CA MET A 32 12.01 -9.04 7.07
C MET A 32 11.05 -8.45 8.11
N PRO A 33 9.89 -7.87 7.74
CA PRO A 33 8.94 -7.37 8.73
C PRO A 33 8.35 -8.49 9.58
N LEU A 34 8.21 -9.72 9.08
CA LEU A 34 7.78 -10.87 9.88
C LEU A 34 8.80 -11.21 10.96
N ARG A 35 10.10 -11.28 10.62
CA ARG A 35 11.17 -11.49 11.61
C ARG A 35 11.17 -10.40 12.67
N ALA A 36 10.98 -9.16 12.26
CA ALA A 36 10.94 -8.03 13.19
C ALA A 36 9.74 -8.12 14.15
N LEU A 37 8.55 -8.50 13.68
CA LEU A 37 7.40 -8.76 14.55
C LEU A 37 7.71 -9.85 15.58
N MET A 38 8.36 -10.96 15.15
CA MET A 38 8.75 -12.05 16.04
C MET A 38 9.74 -11.58 17.11
N GLN A 39 10.74 -10.80 16.73
CA GLN A 39 11.75 -10.26 17.65
C GLN A 39 11.15 -9.27 18.65
N ARG A 40 10.24 -8.40 18.21
CA ARG A 40 9.59 -7.38 19.05
C ARG A 40 8.60 -8.00 20.04
N ASN A 41 8.03 -9.15 19.69
CA ASN A 41 6.98 -9.82 20.46
C ASN A 41 7.42 -11.23 20.89
N ALA A 42 8.56 -11.32 21.56
CA ALA A 42 9.19 -12.59 21.96
C ALA A 42 8.33 -13.47 22.89
N GLY A 43 7.30 -12.92 23.56
CA GLY A 43 6.38 -13.65 24.40
C GLY A 43 5.23 -14.33 23.64
N VAL A 44 5.11 -14.14 22.35
CA VAL A 44 4.05 -14.72 21.53
C VAL A 44 4.37 -16.18 21.21
N ASP A 45 3.41 -17.05 21.42
CA ASP A 45 3.43 -18.39 20.85
C ASP A 45 3.09 -18.31 19.35
N TRP A 46 4.11 -18.36 18.52
CA TRP A 46 3.98 -18.21 17.06
C TRP A 46 3.29 -19.41 16.39
N GLN A 47 3.17 -20.58 17.06
CA GLN A 47 2.36 -21.69 16.56
C GLN A 47 0.85 -21.36 16.64
N ALA A 48 0.46 -20.44 17.51
CA ALA A 48 -0.93 -19.99 17.64
C ALA A 48 -1.38 -19.05 16.51
N VAL A 49 -0.49 -18.61 15.62
CA VAL A 49 -0.85 -17.81 14.44
C VAL A 49 -1.68 -18.66 13.47
N THR A 50 -2.94 -18.28 13.28
CA THR A 50 -3.88 -19.04 12.45
C THR A 50 -3.52 -18.95 10.96
N ASP A 51 -3.10 -17.77 10.48
CA ASP A 51 -2.72 -17.58 9.07
C ASP A 51 -1.88 -16.31 8.89
N VAL A 52 -1.10 -16.26 7.80
CA VAL A 52 -0.38 -15.08 7.30
C VAL A 52 -1.01 -14.66 5.98
N ILE A 53 -1.66 -13.49 5.93
CA ILE A 53 -2.28 -12.98 4.71
C ILE A 53 -1.47 -11.79 4.19
N PHE A 54 -0.83 -11.94 3.04
CA PHE A 54 -0.05 -10.89 2.39
C PHE A 54 -0.65 -10.47 1.06
N GLY A 55 -0.69 -9.14 0.86
CA GLY A 55 -0.95 -8.56 -0.45
C GLY A 55 0.28 -8.63 -1.34
N CYS A 56 0.07 -9.02 -2.61
CA CYS A 56 1.06 -8.92 -3.67
C CYS A 56 0.35 -8.83 -5.02
N ALA A 57 0.71 -7.84 -5.83
CA ALA A 57 0.02 -7.59 -7.10
C ALA A 57 0.66 -8.30 -8.29
N ASN A 58 1.98 -8.40 -8.35
CA ASN A 58 2.67 -8.95 -9.52
C ASN A 58 2.53 -10.48 -9.62
N GLN A 59 3.07 -11.22 -8.70
CA GLN A 59 3.05 -12.70 -8.62
C GLN A 59 3.61 -13.42 -9.87
N ALA A 60 4.40 -12.74 -10.69
CA ALA A 60 4.95 -13.30 -11.92
C ALA A 60 6.41 -13.76 -11.79
N GLY A 61 7.12 -13.29 -10.77
CA GLY A 61 8.56 -13.54 -10.54
C GLY A 61 8.83 -14.30 -9.25
N GLU A 62 9.70 -13.74 -8.43
CA GLU A 62 10.12 -14.32 -7.13
C GLU A 62 8.98 -14.30 -6.09
N ASP A 63 7.94 -13.58 -6.37
CA ASP A 63 6.67 -13.45 -5.64
C ASP A 63 5.61 -14.48 -6.06
N ASN A 64 5.95 -15.41 -6.94
CA ASN A 64 5.06 -16.51 -7.32
C ASN A 64 4.93 -17.55 -6.19
N ARG A 65 4.07 -18.56 -6.39
CA ARG A 65 3.85 -19.68 -5.48
C ARG A 65 3.48 -19.25 -4.06
N ASN A 66 2.56 -18.30 -3.92
CA ASN A 66 2.08 -17.87 -2.62
C ASN A 66 3.20 -17.23 -1.77
N VAL A 67 3.57 -16.02 -2.14
CA VAL A 67 4.66 -15.27 -1.48
C VAL A 67 4.44 -15.11 0.02
N ALA A 68 3.19 -15.03 0.50
CA ALA A 68 2.90 -14.99 1.94
C ALA A 68 3.47 -16.20 2.68
N ARG A 69 3.23 -17.42 2.15
CA ARG A 69 3.79 -18.64 2.73
C ARG A 69 5.30 -18.71 2.60
N MET A 70 5.85 -18.26 1.47
CA MET A 70 7.31 -18.17 1.28
C MET A 70 7.94 -17.24 2.32
N CYS A 71 7.39 -16.06 2.52
CA CYS A 71 7.85 -15.10 3.51
C CYS A 71 7.76 -15.65 4.94
N ALA A 72 6.67 -16.35 5.28
CA ALA A 72 6.48 -16.98 6.60
C ALA A 72 7.58 -18.00 6.90
N LEU A 73 7.87 -18.88 5.95
CA LEU A 73 8.93 -19.90 6.07
C LEU A 73 10.33 -19.26 6.17
N LEU A 74 10.62 -18.29 5.29
CA LEU A 74 11.89 -17.59 5.27
C LEU A 74 12.10 -16.72 6.52
N ALA A 75 11.02 -16.23 7.14
CA ALA A 75 11.08 -15.53 8.41
C ALA A 75 11.41 -16.45 9.59
N GLY A 76 11.18 -17.75 9.46
CA GLY A 76 11.34 -18.73 10.54
C GLY A 76 10.09 -18.91 11.40
N LEU A 77 8.90 -18.56 10.89
CA LEU A 77 7.65 -18.95 11.54
C LEU A 77 7.51 -20.47 11.57
N PRO A 78 6.82 -21.04 12.56
CA PRO A 78 6.57 -22.48 12.66
C PRO A 78 5.96 -23.06 11.37
N LEU A 79 6.30 -24.29 11.04
CA LEU A 79 5.84 -24.95 9.79
C LEU A 79 4.33 -25.12 9.73
N GLU A 80 3.69 -25.14 10.87
CA GLU A 80 2.24 -25.26 11.04
C GLU A 80 1.49 -24.00 10.62
N VAL A 81 2.15 -22.83 10.64
CA VAL A 81 1.52 -21.56 10.27
C VAL A 81 1.36 -21.45 8.76
N PRO A 82 0.14 -21.49 8.23
CA PRO A 82 -0.11 -21.38 6.79
C PRO A 82 0.11 -19.95 6.28
N GLY A 83 -0.11 -19.72 5.00
CA GLY A 83 -0.07 -18.40 4.42
C GLY A 83 -0.90 -18.33 3.15
N ALA A 84 -1.52 -17.19 2.89
CA ALA A 84 -2.30 -16.90 1.70
C ALA A 84 -1.91 -15.56 1.08
N THR A 85 -1.72 -15.54 -0.24
CA THR A 85 -1.47 -14.30 -0.98
C THR A 85 -2.76 -13.81 -1.60
N VAL A 86 -3.11 -12.54 -1.35
CA VAL A 86 -4.28 -11.89 -1.92
C VAL A 86 -3.86 -10.84 -2.95
N ASN A 87 -4.61 -10.76 -4.04
CA ASN A 87 -4.40 -9.78 -5.09
C ASN A 87 -5.66 -8.94 -5.31
N ARG A 88 -5.62 -7.73 -4.84
CA ARG A 88 -6.53 -6.63 -5.18
C ARG A 88 -5.71 -5.46 -5.72
N LEU A 89 -4.70 -5.76 -6.55
CA LEU A 89 -3.75 -4.77 -7.08
C LEU A 89 -3.23 -3.83 -5.97
N CYS A 90 -3.31 -2.52 -6.16
CA CYS A 90 -2.85 -1.53 -5.18
C CYS A 90 -3.44 -1.71 -3.78
N GLY A 91 -4.67 -2.21 -3.67
CA GLY A 91 -5.40 -2.40 -2.41
C GLY A 91 -5.07 -3.68 -1.65
N SER A 92 -4.19 -4.54 -2.18
CA SER A 92 -3.96 -5.89 -1.65
C SER A 92 -3.56 -5.91 -0.17
N GLY A 93 -2.65 -5.03 0.25
CA GLY A 93 -2.21 -4.97 1.65
C GLY A 93 -3.32 -4.54 2.61
N LEU A 94 -4.16 -3.59 2.21
CA LEU A 94 -5.30 -3.16 3.04
C LEU A 94 -6.40 -4.23 3.09
N ASP A 95 -6.61 -4.95 1.98
CA ASP A 95 -7.53 -6.09 1.91
C ASP A 95 -7.05 -7.24 2.81
N ALA A 96 -5.74 -7.49 2.87
CA ALA A 96 -5.14 -8.46 3.79
C ALA A 96 -5.46 -8.12 5.25
N VAL A 97 -5.26 -6.85 5.66
CA VAL A 97 -5.58 -6.38 7.02
C VAL A 97 -7.07 -6.55 7.34
N GLY A 98 -7.94 -6.13 6.42
CA GLY A 98 -9.39 -6.26 6.61
C GLY A 98 -9.88 -7.71 6.62
N THR A 99 -9.27 -8.59 5.83
CA THR A 99 -9.59 -10.03 5.79
C THR A 99 -9.18 -10.72 7.09
N ALA A 100 -7.98 -10.46 7.60
CA ALA A 100 -7.53 -10.95 8.90
C ALA A 100 -8.46 -10.47 10.03
N ALA A 101 -8.84 -9.19 10.01
CA ALA A 101 -9.78 -8.65 10.98
C ALA A 101 -11.17 -9.31 10.91
N ARG A 102 -11.66 -9.65 9.72
CA ARG A 102 -12.93 -10.40 9.54
C ARG A 102 -12.84 -11.81 10.11
N ALA A 103 -11.75 -12.54 9.85
CA ALA A 103 -11.53 -13.88 10.41
C ALA A 103 -11.50 -13.88 11.94
N ILE A 104 -10.88 -12.87 12.55
CA ILE A 104 -10.90 -12.71 14.01
C ILE A 104 -12.31 -12.39 14.52
N ARG A 105 -13.03 -11.49 13.85
CA ARG A 105 -14.37 -11.08 14.25
C ARG A 105 -15.41 -12.20 14.09
N SER A 106 -15.26 -13.07 13.09
CA SER A 106 -16.11 -14.25 12.91
C SER A 106 -15.84 -15.34 13.95
N GLY A 107 -14.69 -15.31 14.63
CA GLY A 107 -14.26 -16.34 15.57
C GLY A 107 -13.50 -17.51 14.93
N GLU A 108 -13.21 -17.44 13.63
CA GLU A 108 -12.44 -18.46 12.91
C GLU A 108 -10.92 -18.37 13.21
N ALA A 109 -10.46 -17.19 13.64
CA ALA A 109 -9.08 -16.95 14.02
C ALA A 109 -8.99 -16.16 15.33
N ALA A 110 -7.88 -16.31 16.05
CA ALA A 110 -7.62 -15.56 17.25
C ALA A 110 -6.37 -14.67 17.13
N LEU A 111 -5.37 -15.12 16.39
CA LEU A 111 -4.10 -14.44 16.16
C LEU A 111 -3.73 -14.57 14.68
N MET A 112 -3.46 -13.47 14.00
CA MET A 112 -3.15 -13.43 12.57
C MET A 112 -2.05 -12.44 12.26
N ILE A 113 -1.34 -12.69 11.16
CA ILE A 113 -0.45 -11.70 10.57
C ILE A 113 -1.07 -11.26 9.23
N ALA A 114 -1.13 -9.95 9.00
CA ALA A 114 -1.55 -9.37 7.73
C ALA A 114 -0.50 -8.38 7.25
N GLY A 115 -0.39 -8.23 5.93
CA GLY A 115 0.60 -7.30 5.39
C GLY A 115 0.65 -7.32 3.88
N GLY A 116 1.84 -7.14 3.35
CA GLY A 116 2.09 -7.29 1.93
C GLY A 116 3.51 -6.92 1.53
N VAL A 117 3.86 -7.31 0.33
CA VAL A 117 5.17 -7.09 -0.28
C VAL A 117 5.02 -6.79 -1.77
N GLU A 118 5.85 -5.92 -2.27
CA GLU A 118 6.05 -5.73 -3.70
C GLU A 118 7.50 -5.35 -3.96
N SER A 119 8.14 -5.99 -4.95
CA SER A 119 9.37 -5.50 -5.53
C SER A 119 9.14 -5.23 -7.01
N MET A 120 8.89 -3.97 -7.33
CA MET A 120 8.64 -3.55 -8.70
C MET A 120 9.93 -3.48 -9.50
N SER A 121 11.08 -3.31 -8.84
CA SER A 121 12.40 -3.38 -9.47
C SER A 121 12.75 -4.78 -9.99
N ARG A 122 12.20 -5.84 -9.37
CA ARG A 122 12.48 -7.24 -9.71
C ARG A 122 11.33 -7.89 -10.47
N ALA A 123 10.34 -7.12 -10.88
CA ALA A 123 9.27 -7.61 -11.74
C ALA A 123 9.84 -8.17 -13.05
N PRO A 124 9.57 -9.43 -13.41
CA PRO A 124 10.21 -10.09 -14.54
C PRO A 124 9.60 -9.67 -15.88
N PHE A 125 10.33 -9.93 -16.94
CA PHE A 125 9.75 -10.03 -18.27
C PHE A 125 9.01 -11.35 -18.41
N VAL A 126 7.84 -11.32 -19.06
CA VAL A 126 7.02 -12.49 -19.33
C VAL A 126 6.68 -12.61 -20.81
N MET A 127 6.45 -13.80 -21.27
CA MET A 127 6.30 -14.16 -22.66
C MET A 127 5.17 -15.17 -22.81
N PRO A 128 4.19 -14.97 -23.73
CA PRO A 128 3.16 -15.98 -23.98
C PRO A 128 3.75 -17.22 -24.64
N LYS A 129 3.06 -18.34 -24.53
CA LYS A 129 3.34 -19.48 -25.40
C LYS A 129 2.92 -19.17 -26.83
N ALA A 130 3.61 -19.74 -27.80
CA ALA A 130 3.23 -19.65 -29.19
C ALA A 130 1.84 -20.28 -29.41
N GLU A 131 1.00 -19.59 -30.19
CA GLU A 131 -0.35 -20.08 -30.52
C GLU A 131 -0.35 -21.11 -31.66
N SER A 132 0.76 -21.17 -32.41
CA SER A 132 0.93 -22.12 -33.51
C SER A 132 2.33 -22.71 -33.54
N ALA A 133 2.46 -23.90 -34.13
CA ALA A 133 3.76 -24.50 -34.40
C ALA A 133 4.58 -23.60 -35.34
N PHE A 134 5.90 -23.57 -35.12
CA PHE A 134 6.86 -22.76 -35.92
C PHE A 134 6.56 -21.27 -35.97
N SER A 135 5.92 -20.72 -34.92
CA SER A 135 5.66 -19.28 -34.80
C SER A 135 6.95 -18.48 -34.99
N ARG A 136 6.89 -17.42 -35.78
CA ARG A 136 8.02 -16.51 -36.05
C ARG A 136 7.89 -15.19 -35.29
N SER A 137 6.83 -15.02 -34.49
CA SER A 137 6.58 -13.84 -33.66
C SER A 137 6.51 -14.25 -32.20
N ASN A 138 7.04 -13.40 -31.34
CA ASN A 138 6.95 -13.54 -29.90
C ASN A 138 6.84 -12.17 -29.25
N ALA A 139 5.96 -12.02 -28.27
CA ALA A 139 5.80 -10.80 -27.51
C ALA A 139 6.45 -10.98 -26.13
N VAL A 140 7.22 -9.99 -25.69
CA VAL A 140 7.79 -9.92 -24.34
C VAL A 140 7.17 -8.73 -23.63
N TYR A 141 6.65 -8.94 -22.43
CA TYR A 141 6.01 -7.90 -21.62
C TYR A 141 6.82 -7.66 -20.35
N ASP A 142 7.08 -6.39 -20.05
CA ASP A 142 7.55 -5.96 -18.73
C ASP A 142 6.38 -6.01 -17.74
N THR A 143 6.55 -6.67 -16.59
CA THR A 143 5.51 -6.81 -15.58
C THR A 143 5.62 -5.78 -14.46
N THR A 144 6.56 -4.85 -14.54
CA THR A 144 6.76 -3.78 -13.54
C THR A 144 5.49 -2.99 -13.30
N ILE A 145 4.84 -2.55 -14.39
CA ILE A 145 3.59 -1.78 -14.36
C ILE A 145 2.85 -1.94 -15.70
N GLY A 146 1.54 -1.81 -15.66
CA GLY A 146 0.73 -1.77 -16.88
C GLY A 146 0.14 -3.13 -17.29
N TRP A 147 -0.44 -3.14 -18.47
CA TRP A 147 -1.17 -4.27 -19.02
C TRP A 147 -0.25 -5.27 -19.72
N ARG A 148 -0.53 -6.56 -19.53
CA ARG A 148 0.07 -7.69 -20.25
C ARG A 148 -1.02 -8.71 -20.58
N PHE A 149 -0.87 -9.45 -21.65
CA PHE A 149 -1.84 -10.47 -22.10
C PHE A 149 -3.28 -9.91 -22.19
N VAL A 150 -3.44 -8.78 -22.85
CA VAL A 150 -4.69 -8.04 -22.89
C VAL A 150 -5.81 -8.87 -23.48
N ASN A 151 -6.90 -9.05 -22.73
CA ASN A 151 -8.12 -9.66 -23.22
C ASN A 151 -8.82 -8.70 -24.19
N LYS A 152 -9.15 -9.17 -25.41
CA LYS A 152 -9.73 -8.36 -26.49
C LYS A 152 -11.09 -7.76 -26.08
N LEU A 153 -11.95 -8.58 -25.46
CA LEU A 153 -13.27 -8.12 -25.02
C LEU A 153 -13.17 -7.09 -23.88
N MET A 154 -12.24 -7.30 -22.94
CA MET A 154 -11.97 -6.33 -21.88
C MET A 154 -11.54 -4.98 -22.46
N LYS A 155 -10.65 -5.00 -23.46
CA LYS A 155 -10.20 -3.78 -24.17
C LYS A 155 -11.36 -3.07 -24.88
N GLU A 156 -12.23 -3.83 -25.54
CA GLU A 156 -13.39 -3.30 -26.26
C GLU A 156 -14.42 -2.65 -25.31
N LEU A 157 -14.75 -3.33 -24.20
CA LEU A 157 -15.82 -2.89 -23.30
C LEU A 157 -15.37 -1.79 -22.31
N TYR A 158 -14.14 -1.83 -21.83
CA TYR A 158 -13.69 -0.99 -20.71
C TYR A 158 -12.40 -0.22 -20.97
N GLY A 159 -11.72 -0.49 -22.09
CA GLY A 159 -10.40 0.07 -22.35
C GLY A 159 -9.30 -0.62 -21.54
N VAL A 160 -8.06 -0.24 -21.83
CA VAL A 160 -6.86 -0.70 -21.14
C VAL A 160 -5.90 0.48 -20.93
N ASP A 161 -6.45 1.60 -20.50
CA ASP A 161 -5.68 2.81 -20.21
C ASP A 161 -4.57 2.49 -19.21
N SER A 162 -3.40 3.05 -19.43
CA SER A 162 -2.31 3.01 -18.46
C SER A 162 -2.71 3.77 -17.19
N MET A 163 -2.05 3.51 -16.07
CA MET A 163 -2.38 4.20 -14.81
C MET A 163 -2.27 5.73 -14.93
N PRO A 164 -1.23 6.31 -15.56
CA PRO A 164 -1.19 7.76 -15.81
C PRO A 164 -2.32 8.26 -16.71
N GLU A 165 -2.75 7.49 -17.73
CA GLU A 165 -3.91 7.85 -18.54
C GLU A 165 -5.20 7.91 -17.73
N THR A 166 -5.42 6.95 -16.81
CA THR A 166 -6.57 7.01 -15.91
C THR A 166 -6.55 8.26 -15.02
N ALA A 167 -5.37 8.71 -14.61
CA ALA A 167 -5.20 9.94 -13.83
C ALA A 167 -5.50 11.20 -14.66
N GLU A 168 -5.10 11.25 -15.93
CA GLU A 168 -5.49 12.32 -16.86
C GLU A 168 -7.00 12.33 -17.12
N ASN A 169 -7.63 11.16 -17.23
CA ASN A 169 -9.10 11.06 -17.34
C ASN A 169 -9.77 11.67 -16.12
N VAL A 170 -9.30 11.33 -14.90
CA VAL A 170 -9.80 11.92 -13.65
C VAL A 170 -9.56 13.43 -13.62
N ALA A 171 -8.37 13.90 -14.01
CA ALA A 171 -8.06 15.33 -14.05
C ALA A 171 -9.03 16.07 -14.99
N THR A 172 -9.33 15.51 -16.15
CA THR A 172 -10.26 16.08 -17.13
C THR A 172 -11.69 16.08 -16.61
N ASP A 173 -12.21 14.92 -16.17
CA ASP A 173 -13.61 14.75 -15.75
C ASP A 173 -13.93 15.59 -14.51
N HIS A 174 -12.98 15.74 -13.57
CA HIS A 174 -13.12 16.51 -12.33
C HIS A 174 -12.51 17.91 -12.39
N ARG A 175 -12.01 18.36 -13.56
CA ARG A 175 -11.41 19.69 -13.77
C ARG A 175 -10.29 19.98 -12.76
N ILE A 176 -9.36 19.04 -12.58
CA ILE A 176 -8.24 19.20 -11.68
C ILE A 176 -7.07 19.83 -12.43
N GLU A 177 -6.79 21.08 -12.11
CA GLU A 177 -5.73 21.83 -12.77
C GLU A 177 -4.33 21.35 -12.37
N ARG A 178 -3.36 21.46 -13.27
CA ARG A 178 -1.96 21.14 -13.06
C ARG A 178 -1.37 21.82 -11.82
N ALA A 179 -1.66 23.10 -11.63
CA ALA A 179 -1.15 23.86 -10.49
C ALA A 179 -1.65 23.32 -9.13
N ALA A 180 -2.89 22.81 -9.05
CA ALA A 180 -3.41 22.17 -7.85
C ALA A 180 -2.68 20.83 -7.59
N GLN A 181 -2.43 20.04 -8.64
CA GLN A 181 -1.69 18.78 -8.54
C GLN A 181 -0.26 19.00 -8.04
N ASP A 182 0.43 19.99 -8.56
CA ASP A 182 1.80 20.33 -8.14
C ASP A 182 1.85 20.86 -6.69
N ARG A 183 0.83 21.62 -6.23
CA ARG A 183 0.73 22.02 -4.82
C ARG A 183 0.54 20.83 -3.89
N MET A 184 -0.33 19.88 -4.23
CA MET A 184 -0.52 18.67 -3.45
C MET A 184 0.77 17.84 -3.40
N ALA A 185 1.47 17.69 -4.52
CA ALA A 185 2.74 16.97 -4.59
C ALA A 185 3.82 17.63 -3.72
N LEU A 186 3.96 18.94 -3.78
CA LEU A 186 4.88 19.68 -2.92
C LEU A 186 4.54 19.49 -1.44
N ALA A 187 3.27 19.60 -1.07
CA ALA A 187 2.82 19.40 0.31
C ALA A 187 3.14 18.00 0.81
N SER A 188 2.90 16.96 0.00
CA SER A 188 3.26 15.57 0.31
C SER A 188 4.77 15.42 0.59
N GLN A 189 5.62 15.97 -0.29
CA GLN A 189 7.09 15.93 -0.12
C GLN A 189 7.53 16.66 1.15
N MET A 190 7.02 17.86 1.39
CA MET A 190 7.37 18.65 2.60
C MET A 190 6.97 17.92 3.88
N LYS A 191 5.77 17.34 3.94
CA LYS A 191 5.29 16.56 5.08
C LYS A 191 6.17 15.32 5.32
N ALA A 192 6.52 14.57 4.27
CA ALA A 192 7.34 13.38 4.38
C ALA A 192 8.77 13.69 4.86
N VAL A 193 9.41 14.71 4.28
CA VAL A 193 10.75 15.16 4.70
C VAL A 193 10.74 15.64 6.16
N ALA A 194 9.71 16.40 6.56
CA ALA A 194 9.55 16.83 7.95
C ALA A 194 9.33 15.64 8.90
N ALA A 195 8.52 14.63 8.50
CA ALA A 195 8.29 13.42 9.26
C ALA A 195 9.59 12.60 9.45
N GLN A 196 10.37 12.41 8.37
CA GLN A 196 11.68 11.75 8.46
C GLN A 196 12.65 12.51 9.38
N ARG A 197 12.71 13.84 9.28
CA ARG A 197 13.62 14.65 10.10
C ARG A 197 13.30 14.57 11.60
N ARG A 198 12.03 14.48 11.98
CA ARG A 198 11.62 14.35 13.39
C ARG A 198 11.59 12.89 13.90
N GLY A 199 12.00 11.90 13.08
CA GLY A 199 12.05 10.49 13.47
C GLY A 199 10.67 9.82 13.57
N PHE A 200 9.63 10.37 12.92
CA PHE A 200 8.26 9.82 13.03
C PHE A 200 8.19 8.35 12.56
N PHE A 201 8.93 8.00 11.52
CA PHE A 201 8.92 6.65 10.94
C PHE A 201 9.84 5.66 11.66
N ASP A 202 10.65 6.08 12.61
CA ASP A 202 11.65 5.21 13.27
C ASP A 202 11.00 4.05 14.05
N ALA A 203 9.77 4.26 14.54
CA ALA A 203 9.02 3.22 15.25
C ALA A 203 8.42 2.14 14.35
N GLU A 204 8.21 2.45 13.06
CA GLU A 204 7.58 1.54 12.09
C GLU A 204 8.59 0.92 11.11
N ILE A 205 9.72 1.60 10.84
CA ILE A 205 10.73 1.11 9.89
C ILE A 205 11.69 0.14 10.59
N VAL A 206 11.84 -1.04 9.99
CA VAL A 206 12.89 -2.00 10.35
C VAL A 206 14.03 -1.91 9.33
N PRO A 207 15.29 -1.80 9.77
CA PRO A 207 16.42 -1.72 8.87
C PRO A 207 16.53 -2.94 7.94
N VAL A 208 16.88 -2.70 6.68
CA VAL A 208 17.21 -3.74 5.71
C VAL A 208 18.71 -3.81 5.55
N THR A 209 19.29 -4.92 5.98
CA THR A 209 20.73 -5.18 5.86
C THR A 209 21.00 -6.00 4.60
N ILE A 210 21.79 -5.45 3.69
CA ILE A 210 22.12 -6.05 2.40
C ILE A 210 23.59 -6.44 2.40
N ALA A 211 23.85 -7.75 2.41
CA ALA A 211 25.21 -8.29 2.35
C ALA A 211 25.88 -7.88 1.04
N GLN A 212 27.13 -7.48 1.13
CA GLN A 212 27.98 -7.16 -0.02
C GLN A 212 28.94 -8.32 -0.32
N LYS A 213 29.28 -8.51 -1.60
CA LYS A 213 30.31 -9.50 -1.98
C LYS A 213 31.68 -9.20 -1.35
N LYS A 214 31.98 -7.93 -1.15
CA LYS A 214 33.19 -7.41 -0.47
C LYS A 214 32.81 -6.14 0.29
N GLY A 215 33.41 -5.96 1.48
CA GLY A 215 33.18 -4.80 2.34
C GLY A 215 32.03 -4.99 3.34
N GLU A 216 31.66 -3.91 4.03
CA GLU A 216 30.60 -3.91 5.03
C GLU A 216 29.21 -4.00 4.39
N PRO A 217 28.24 -4.62 5.07
CA PRO A 217 26.86 -4.62 4.61
C PRO A 217 26.30 -3.21 4.45
N ILE A 218 25.46 -2.99 3.46
CA ILE A 218 24.67 -1.75 3.35
C ILE A 218 23.45 -1.89 4.25
N VAL A 219 23.23 -0.91 5.12
CA VAL A 219 22.04 -0.86 5.99
C VAL A 219 21.13 0.28 5.53
N VAL A 220 19.96 -0.08 5.00
CA VAL A 220 18.93 0.88 4.55
C VAL A 220 17.95 1.10 5.70
N THR A 221 17.85 2.34 6.19
CA THR A 221 17.06 2.70 7.38
C THR A 221 15.97 3.73 7.11
N ARG A 222 15.88 4.27 5.91
CA ARG A 222 14.95 5.36 5.55
C ARG A 222 14.32 5.12 4.19
N ASP A 223 13.10 5.63 4.02
CA ASP A 223 12.46 5.69 2.72
C ASP A 223 13.33 6.51 1.75
N GLU A 224 13.57 5.96 0.58
CA GLU A 224 14.51 6.51 -0.40
C GLU A 224 13.86 7.52 -1.34
N HIS A 225 12.54 7.50 -1.43
CA HIS A 225 11.79 8.28 -2.43
C HIS A 225 11.54 9.76 -2.05
N PRO A 226 11.41 10.16 -0.74
CA PRO A 226 11.21 11.56 -0.36
C PRO A 226 12.36 12.45 -0.84
N ARG A 227 12.01 13.60 -1.39
CA ARG A 227 12.99 14.58 -1.93
C ARG A 227 12.54 16.01 -1.74
N GLU A 228 13.49 16.90 -1.59
CA GLU A 228 13.24 18.33 -1.62
C GLU A 228 12.89 18.78 -3.04
N THR A 229 11.86 19.60 -3.17
CA THR A 229 11.40 20.14 -4.46
C THR A 229 10.73 21.52 -4.24
N SER A 230 10.34 22.19 -5.32
CA SER A 230 9.61 23.45 -5.30
C SER A 230 8.53 23.49 -6.38
N LEU A 231 7.58 24.43 -6.30
CA LEU A 231 6.57 24.62 -7.33
C LEU A 231 7.20 24.94 -8.68
N GLU A 232 8.28 25.74 -8.70
CA GLU A 232 9.01 26.09 -9.93
C GLU A 232 9.69 24.88 -10.57
N ALA A 233 10.20 23.95 -9.74
CA ALA A 233 10.78 22.70 -10.22
C ALA A 233 9.70 21.77 -10.78
N LEU A 234 8.58 21.61 -10.08
CA LEU A 234 7.44 20.79 -10.50
C LEU A 234 6.83 21.31 -11.80
N ALA A 235 6.63 22.63 -11.92
CA ALA A 235 6.05 23.26 -13.10
C ALA A 235 6.84 23.03 -14.39
N LYS A 236 8.17 22.80 -14.31
CA LYS A 236 9.03 22.48 -15.45
C LYS A 236 8.90 21.05 -15.97
N LEU A 237 8.27 20.16 -15.20
CA LEU A 237 8.12 18.76 -15.60
C LEU A 237 7.09 18.62 -16.72
N LYS A 238 7.42 17.80 -17.70
CA LYS A 238 6.52 17.50 -18.83
C LYS A 238 5.47 16.48 -18.44
N GLY A 239 4.30 16.54 -19.08
CA GLY A 239 3.29 15.48 -18.98
C GLY A 239 3.86 14.13 -19.42
N ILE A 240 3.53 13.07 -18.69
CA ILE A 240 4.04 11.70 -18.96
C ILE A 240 3.13 10.91 -19.91
N VAL A 241 1.90 11.36 -20.14
CA VAL A 241 0.94 10.73 -21.04
C VAL A 241 0.93 11.43 -22.40
N ARG A 242 0.80 12.75 -22.38
CA ARG A 242 0.71 13.61 -23.56
C ARG A 242 1.40 14.95 -23.29
N PRO A 243 1.89 15.64 -24.33
CA PRO A 243 2.67 16.89 -24.16
C PRO A 243 1.95 17.98 -23.36
N ASP A 244 0.63 18.09 -23.52
CA ASP A 244 -0.26 19.05 -22.85
C ASP A 244 -0.95 18.45 -21.58
N GLY A 245 -0.51 17.25 -21.16
CA GLY A 245 -1.03 16.56 -20.00
C GLY A 245 -0.66 17.23 -18.68
N THR A 246 -1.45 16.95 -17.66
CA THR A 246 -1.29 17.51 -16.31
C THR A 246 -0.53 16.59 -15.35
N VAL A 247 -0.55 15.28 -15.64
CA VAL A 247 0.12 14.26 -14.83
C VAL A 247 1.61 14.20 -15.21
N THR A 248 2.46 14.30 -14.20
CA THR A 248 3.94 14.32 -14.38
C THR A 248 4.60 13.35 -13.41
N ALA A 249 5.88 13.07 -13.60
CA ALA A 249 6.69 12.31 -12.64
C ALA A 249 6.84 12.99 -11.27
N GLY A 250 6.47 14.26 -11.14
CA GLY A 250 6.54 15.02 -9.89
C GLY A 250 5.23 14.95 -9.08
N ASN A 251 4.09 14.73 -9.72
CA ASN A 251 2.77 14.67 -9.09
C ASN A 251 2.08 13.31 -9.18
N ALA A 252 2.87 12.28 -9.44
CA ALA A 252 2.53 10.86 -9.42
C ALA A 252 3.35 10.13 -8.35
N SER A 253 2.83 9.04 -7.80
CA SER A 253 3.60 8.13 -6.96
C SER A 253 4.72 7.45 -7.76
N GLY A 254 5.74 7.00 -7.05
CA GLY A 254 6.83 6.24 -7.66
C GLY A 254 6.50 4.77 -7.89
N VAL A 255 7.37 4.13 -8.66
CA VAL A 255 7.53 2.68 -8.75
C VAL A 255 8.53 2.28 -7.67
N ASN A 256 8.15 1.38 -6.77
CA ASN A 256 8.87 1.18 -5.51
C ASN A 256 8.94 -0.28 -5.08
N ASP A 257 9.88 -0.54 -4.16
CA ASP A 257 10.08 -1.82 -3.49
C ASP A 257 9.79 -1.67 -2.00
N GLY A 258 9.10 -2.62 -1.38
CA GLY A 258 8.87 -2.57 0.06
C GLY A 258 7.96 -3.67 0.58
N ALA A 259 7.98 -3.84 1.91
CA ALA A 259 7.14 -4.81 2.62
C ALA A 259 6.63 -4.23 3.94
N CYS A 260 5.48 -4.72 4.38
CA CYS A 260 4.85 -4.32 5.63
C CYS A 260 4.16 -5.52 6.27
N ALA A 261 4.18 -5.63 7.61
CA ALA A 261 3.46 -6.66 8.35
C ALA A 261 2.86 -6.09 9.64
N LEU A 262 1.65 -6.54 9.96
CA LEU A 262 0.88 -6.20 11.15
C LEU A 262 0.48 -7.47 11.88
N LEU A 263 0.59 -7.46 13.21
CA LEU A 263 0.11 -8.51 14.10
C LEU A 263 -1.28 -8.14 14.60
N LEU A 264 -2.26 -8.98 14.28
CA LEU A 264 -3.66 -8.80 14.66
C LEU A 264 -4.08 -9.88 15.66
N ALA A 265 -4.82 -9.50 16.68
CA ALA A 265 -5.31 -10.41 17.69
C ALA A 265 -6.76 -10.11 18.10
N SER A 266 -7.47 -11.15 18.55
CA SER A 266 -8.66 -10.98 19.38
C SER A 266 -8.26 -10.46 20.76
N GLU A 267 -9.18 -9.89 21.53
CA GLU A 267 -8.91 -9.43 22.89
C GLU A 267 -8.35 -10.56 23.78
N ALA A 268 -8.94 -11.75 23.69
CA ALA A 268 -8.48 -12.92 24.44
C ALA A 268 -7.08 -13.39 24.02
N ALA A 269 -6.76 -13.36 22.71
CA ALA A 269 -5.42 -13.71 22.25
C ALA A 269 -4.40 -12.65 22.63
N ALA A 270 -4.74 -11.37 22.55
CA ALA A 270 -3.88 -10.29 23.01
C ALA A 270 -3.51 -10.45 24.48
N ALA A 271 -4.49 -10.69 25.35
CA ALA A 271 -4.24 -10.95 26.78
C ALA A 271 -3.38 -12.20 27.00
N ARG A 272 -3.67 -13.31 26.29
CA ARG A 272 -2.93 -14.58 26.43
C ARG A 272 -1.45 -14.45 26.07
N HIS A 273 -1.15 -13.67 25.03
CA HIS A 273 0.22 -13.52 24.49
C HIS A 273 0.91 -12.25 25.00
N GLY A 274 0.32 -11.53 25.98
CA GLY A 274 0.90 -10.30 26.52
C GLY A 274 1.02 -9.15 25.50
N LEU A 275 0.17 -9.16 24.48
CA LEU A 275 0.14 -8.12 23.46
C LEU A 275 -0.68 -6.91 23.91
N THR A 276 -0.21 -5.72 23.57
CA THR A 276 -0.95 -4.48 23.83
C THR A 276 -1.75 -4.08 22.58
N PRO A 277 -3.10 -4.11 22.61
CA PRO A 277 -3.91 -3.55 21.54
C PRO A 277 -3.58 -2.07 21.31
N ARG A 278 -3.34 -1.70 20.04
CA ARG A 278 -3.04 -0.31 19.66
C ARG A 278 -4.17 0.34 18.90
N ALA A 279 -4.81 -0.42 18.03
CA ALA A 279 -5.98 0.06 17.30
C ALA A 279 -6.95 -1.09 17.01
N ARG A 280 -8.23 -0.81 17.06
CA ARG A 280 -9.29 -1.71 16.63
C ARG A 280 -9.60 -1.51 15.16
N VAL A 281 -9.75 -2.59 14.41
CA VAL A 281 -10.29 -2.54 13.05
C VAL A 281 -11.81 -2.44 13.12
N VAL A 282 -12.36 -1.26 12.84
CA VAL A 282 -13.80 -0.99 12.97
C VAL A 282 -14.58 -1.59 11.80
N GLY A 283 -14.09 -1.40 10.58
CA GLY A 283 -14.73 -1.93 9.39
C GLY A 283 -13.92 -1.71 8.12
N MET A 284 -14.26 -2.44 7.07
CA MET A 284 -13.68 -2.29 5.73
C MET A 284 -14.77 -2.44 4.67
N ALA A 285 -14.70 -1.62 3.63
CA ALA A 285 -15.57 -1.72 2.46
C ALA A 285 -14.80 -1.52 1.16
N THR A 286 -15.33 -2.11 0.08
CA THR A 286 -14.80 -1.94 -1.28
C THR A 286 -15.91 -1.44 -2.19
N ALA A 287 -15.53 -0.75 -3.27
CA ALA A 287 -16.46 -0.27 -4.29
C ALA A 287 -15.85 -0.43 -5.68
N GLY A 288 -16.69 -0.69 -6.69
CA GLY A 288 -16.33 -0.65 -8.09
C GLY A 288 -16.65 0.71 -8.70
N VAL A 289 -15.84 1.13 -9.67
CA VAL A 289 -16.04 2.34 -10.50
C VAL A 289 -15.58 2.03 -11.93
N PRO A 290 -15.93 2.85 -12.93
CA PRO A 290 -15.44 2.63 -14.28
C PRO A 290 -13.91 2.57 -14.34
N PRO A 291 -13.30 1.56 -15.01
CA PRO A 291 -11.84 1.38 -15.05
C PRO A 291 -11.07 2.62 -15.52
N ARG A 292 -11.60 3.38 -16.49
CA ARG A 292 -10.95 4.57 -17.05
C ARG A 292 -10.75 5.72 -16.03
N VAL A 293 -11.52 5.70 -14.94
CA VAL A 293 -11.44 6.68 -13.84
C VAL A 293 -11.27 5.98 -12.49
N MET A 294 -10.47 4.93 -12.45
CA MET A 294 -10.22 4.12 -11.25
C MET A 294 -9.83 4.97 -10.03
N GLY A 295 -9.23 6.12 -10.26
CA GLY A 295 -8.74 7.03 -9.23
C GLY A 295 -9.80 7.53 -8.26
N ILE A 296 -11.09 7.57 -8.66
CA ILE A 296 -12.19 8.01 -7.79
C ILE A 296 -12.72 6.91 -6.87
N GLY A 297 -12.25 5.66 -7.01
CA GLY A 297 -12.69 4.52 -6.20
C GLY A 297 -12.68 4.71 -4.68
N PRO A 298 -11.74 5.46 -4.09
CA PRO A 298 -11.73 5.76 -2.65
C PRO A 298 -13.02 6.44 -2.15
N ALA A 299 -13.63 7.33 -2.92
CA ALA A 299 -14.79 8.08 -2.48
C ALA A 299 -16.02 7.18 -2.23
N PRO A 300 -16.49 6.34 -3.17
CA PRO A 300 -17.60 5.41 -2.88
C PRO A 300 -17.22 4.34 -1.85
N ALA A 301 -15.96 3.89 -1.78
CA ALA A 301 -15.52 2.94 -0.76
C ALA A 301 -15.59 3.57 0.65
N THR A 302 -15.17 4.84 0.78
CA THR A 302 -15.26 5.61 2.03
C THR A 302 -16.71 5.79 2.46
N ARG A 303 -17.61 6.22 1.58
CA ARG A 303 -19.04 6.35 1.90
C ARG A 303 -19.63 5.02 2.39
N LYS A 304 -19.23 3.92 1.75
CA LYS A 304 -19.68 2.57 2.12
C LYS A 304 -19.19 2.15 3.51
N VAL A 305 -17.91 2.37 3.85
CA VAL A 305 -17.39 2.00 5.17
C VAL A 305 -17.95 2.89 6.28
N LEU A 306 -18.16 4.18 6.02
CA LEU A 306 -18.82 5.09 6.95
C LEU A 306 -20.26 4.63 7.24
N ALA A 307 -21.04 4.32 6.21
CA ALA A 307 -22.39 3.77 6.38
C ALA A 307 -22.41 2.43 7.15
N LEU A 308 -21.45 1.54 6.84
CA LEU A 308 -21.31 0.24 7.51
C LEU A 308 -21.02 0.39 9.01
N THR A 309 -20.23 1.38 9.38
CA THR A 309 -19.76 1.58 10.76
C THR A 309 -20.62 2.56 11.57
N GLY A 310 -21.53 3.29 10.92
CA GLY A 310 -22.34 4.35 11.54
C GLY A 310 -21.52 5.60 11.90
N LEU A 311 -20.31 5.75 11.33
CA LEU A 311 -19.43 6.89 11.59
C LEU A 311 -19.57 7.95 10.49
N ALA A 312 -19.28 9.19 10.85
CA ALA A 312 -19.22 10.31 9.91
C ALA A 312 -17.76 10.67 9.56
N LEU A 313 -17.53 11.21 8.37
CA LEU A 313 -16.20 11.65 7.92
C LEU A 313 -15.60 12.74 8.83
N THR A 314 -16.45 13.55 9.47
CA THR A 314 -16.06 14.59 10.43
C THR A 314 -15.49 14.04 11.74
N GLN A 315 -15.71 12.76 12.03
CA GLN A 315 -15.14 12.07 13.21
C GLN A 315 -13.75 11.50 12.95
N MET A 316 -13.26 11.54 11.71
CA MET A 316 -11.92 11.07 11.40
C MET A 316 -10.88 12.11 11.79
N ASP A 317 -9.96 11.74 12.66
CA ASP A 317 -8.83 12.57 13.10
C ASP A 317 -7.65 12.44 12.14
N VAL A 318 -7.53 11.30 11.46
CA VAL A 318 -6.48 10.97 10.49
C VAL A 318 -7.11 10.37 9.24
N ILE A 319 -6.66 10.82 8.07
CA ILE A 319 -7.06 10.26 6.78
C ILE A 319 -5.79 9.90 6.00
N GLU A 320 -5.49 8.63 5.91
CA GLU A 320 -4.43 8.09 5.04
C GLU A 320 -5.03 7.76 3.67
N LEU A 321 -4.93 8.69 2.74
CA LEU A 321 -5.32 8.55 1.34
C LEU A 321 -4.09 8.20 0.51
N ASN A 322 -4.07 7.05 -0.15
CA ASN A 322 -2.99 6.72 -1.06
C ASN A 322 -2.97 7.67 -2.26
N GLU A 323 -1.89 8.42 -2.39
CA GLU A 323 -1.67 9.37 -3.48
C GLU A 323 -1.05 8.67 -4.69
N ALA A 324 -1.82 7.81 -5.37
CA ALA A 324 -1.32 7.22 -6.62
C ALA A 324 -0.97 8.32 -7.64
N PHE A 325 -1.82 9.35 -7.70
CA PHE A 325 -1.63 10.58 -8.48
C PHE A 325 -2.27 11.75 -7.73
N ALA A 326 -1.70 12.94 -7.83
CA ALA A 326 -2.28 14.12 -7.22
C ALA A 326 -3.67 14.45 -7.80
N ALA A 327 -3.87 14.26 -9.10
CA ALA A 327 -5.17 14.42 -9.75
C ALA A 327 -6.25 13.56 -9.09
N GLN A 328 -5.92 12.29 -8.83
CA GLN A 328 -6.81 11.34 -8.15
C GLN A 328 -7.06 11.75 -6.69
N GLY A 329 -6.01 12.13 -5.96
CA GLY A 329 -6.14 12.56 -4.57
C GLY A 329 -7.08 13.75 -4.43
N LEU A 330 -6.87 14.80 -5.22
CA LEU A 330 -7.71 16.00 -5.23
C LEU A 330 -9.17 15.70 -5.63
N ALA A 331 -9.39 14.86 -6.64
CA ALA A 331 -10.74 14.49 -7.05
C ALA A 331 -11.49 13.77 -5.91
N VAL A 332 -10.83 12.86 -5.20
CA VAL A 332 -11.40 12.16 -4.03
C VAL A 332 -11.70 13.12 -2.89
N LEU A 333 -10.78 14.03 -2.53
CA LEU A 333 -10.98 14.99 -1.46
C LEU A 333 -12.20 15.87 -1.75
N ARG A 334 -12.27 16.45 -2.94
CA ARG A 334 -13.39 17.30 -3.36
C ARG A 334 -14.72 16.57 -3.42
N ASP A 335 -14.72 15.31 -3.90
CA ASP A 335 -15.92 14.45 -3.94
C ASP A 335 -16.42 14.06 -2.54
N LEU A 336 -15.52 13.98 -1.56
CA LEU A 336 -15.85 13.77 -0.14
C LEU A 336 -16.17 15.05 0.62
N GLY A 337 -16.09 16.22 -0.01
CA GLY A 337 -16.33 17.51 0.61
C GLY A 337 -15.19 17.99 1.52
N LEU A 338 -13.97 17.50 1.30
CA LEU A 338 -12.77 17.91 2.02
C LEU A 338 -12.01 19.00 1.25
N ALA A 339 -11.32 19.88 1.97
CA ALA A 339 -10.42 20.84 1.37
C ALA A 339 -9.18 20.14 0.76
N ASP A 340 -8.60 20.73 -0.29
CA ASP A 340 -7.40 20.21 -0.95
C ASP A 340 -6.20 20.12 0.01
N ASP A 341 -6.18 20.94 1.07
CA ASP A 341 -5.15 21.05 2.09
C ASP A 341 -5.61 20.63 3.50
N ASP A 342 -6.66 19.84 3.62
CA ASP A 342 -7.17 19.35 4.90
C ASP A 342 -6.03 18.72 5.72
N ALA A 343 -5.75 19.29 6.89
CA ALA A 343 -4.61 18.91 7.73
C ALA A 343 -4.66 17.45 8.22
N ARG A 344 -5.83 16.82 8.24
CA ARG A 344 -6.01 15.41 8.62
C ARG A 344 -5.51 14.46 7.55
N VAL A 345 -5.35 14.94 6.31
CA VAL A 345 -4.98 14.11 5.15
C VAL A 345 -3.46 13.98 5.06
N ASN A 346 -2.98 12.74 5.12
CA ASN A 346 -1.58 12.39 4.99
C ASN A 346 -0.66 13.34 5.79
N PRO A 347 -0.81 13.43 7.13
CA PRO A 347 -0.06 14.40 7.93
C PRO A 347 1.46 14.16 7.90
N ASN A 348 1.90 12.96 7.48
CA ASN A 348 3.30 12.58 7.34
C ASN A 348 3.74 12.40 5.88
N GLY A 349 2.97 12.95 4.93
CA GLY A 349 3.16 12.71 3.50
C GLY A 349 2.51 11.43 3.02
N GLY A 350 2.18 11.37 1.73
CA GLY A 350 1.54 10.23 1.08
C GLY A 350 2.44 9.56 0.03
N ALA A 351 1.86 8.76 -0.85
CA ALA A 351 2.58 7.92 -1.79
C ALA A 351 3.40 8.69 -2.84
N ILE A 352 3.05 9.93 -3.17
CA ILE A 352 3.87 10.78 -4.05
C ILE A 352 5.26 11.00 -3.44
N ALA A 353 5.33 11.13 -2.13
CA ALA A 353 6.59 11.33 -1.41
C ALA A 353 7.22 10.02 -0.91
N LEU A 354 6.43 9.12 -0.33
CA LEU A 354 6.93 7.90 0.31
C LEU A 354 7.12 6.74 -0.67
N GLY A 355 6.40 6.75 -1.80
CA GLY A 355 6.40 5.65 -2.77
C GLY A 355 5.18 4.74 -2.66
N HIS A 356 5.04 3.85 -3.67
CA HIS A 356 3.86 2.99 -3.82
C HIS A 356 4.22 1.55 -4.23
N PRO A 357 4.90 0.76 -3.39
CA PRO A 357 5.02 -0.69 -3.60
C PRO A 357 3.63 -1.32 -3.44
N LEU A 358 3.00 -1.74 -4.55
CA LEU A 358 1.56 -2.01 -4.67
C LEU A 358 1.02 -2.88 -3.52
N GLY A 359 1.55 -4.09 -3.36
CA GLY A 359 1.08 -5.05 -2.36
C GLY A 359 1.28 -4.62 -0.91
N ALA A 360 2.32 -3.80 -0.64
CA ALA A 360 2.64 -3.33 0.71
C ALA A 360 1.91 -2.04 1.10
N SER A 361 1.52 -1.22 0.12
CA SER A 361 1.04 0.14 0.38
C SER A 361 -0.17 0.22 1.29
N GLY A 362 -1.17 -0.63 1.08
CA GLY A 362 -2.37 -0.63 1.93
C GLY A 362 -2.08 -0.99 3.39
N ALA A 363 -1.16 -1.92 3.62
CA ALA A 363 -0.70 -2.28 4.96
C ALA A 363 0.09 -1.12 5.60
N ARG A 364 0.92 -0.39 4.80
CA ARG A 364 1.61 0.81 5.26
C ARG A 364 0.63 1.91 5.68
N LEU A 365 -0.47 2.14 4.92
CA LEU A 365 -1.49 3.11 5.33
C LEU A 365 -2.01 2.81 6.74
N ALA A 366 -2.36 1.54 7.01
CA ALA A 366 -2.84 1.13 8.33
C ALA A 366 -1.76 1.29 9.41
N THR A 367 -0.51 0.93 9.12
CA THR A 367 0.63 1.07 10.05
C THR A 367 0.86 2.53 10.43
N THR A 368 0.97 3.41 9.43
CA THR A 368 1.20 4.84 9.63
C THR A 368 0.01 5.50 10.32
N ALA A 369 -1.23 5.11 9.98
CA ALA A 369 -2.44 5.60 10.64
C ALA A 369 -2.46 5.27 12.14
N VAL A 370 -2.12 4.03 12.52
CA VAL A 370 -1.99 3.65 13.94
C VAL A 370 -0.96 4.51 14.65
N SER A 371 0.23 4.66 14.06
CA SER A 371 1.30 5.48 14.62
C SER A 371 0.87 6.95 14.79
N GLN A 372 0.18 7.51 13.79
CA GLN A 372 -0.31 8.88 13.82
C GLN A 372 -1.41 9.10 14.85
N LEU A 373 -2.35 8.15 15.00
CA LEU A 373 -3.38 8.23 16.04
C LEU A 373 -2.77 8.30 17.44
N HIS A 374 -1.73 7.50 17.71
CA HIS A 374 -1.02 7.55 18.99
C HIS A 374 -0.21 8.83 19.16
N ALA A 375 0.43 9.33 18.12
CA ALA A 375 1.21 10.56 18.18
C ALA A 375 0.36 11.81 18.39
N SER A 376 -0.85 11.85 17.80
CA SER A 376 -1.77 13.01 17.89
C SER A 376 -2.79 12.92 19.03
N GLY A 377 -2.97 11.73 19.65
CA GLY A 377 -4.07 11.48 20.58
C GLY A 377 -5.43 11.32 19.88
N GLY A 378 -5.47 11.27 18.54
CA GLY A 378 -6.69 11.09 17.76
C GLY A 378 -7.36 9.75 18.03
N ARG A 379 -8.65 9.64 17.73
CA ARG A 379 -9.45 8.42 17.97
C ARG A 379 -9.63 7.59 16.71
N TYR A 380 -10.08 8.19 15.62
CA TYR A 380 -10.42 7.47 14.39
C TYR A 380 -9.49 7.81 13.23
N ALA A 381 -9.10 6.79 12.46
CA ALA A 381 -8.41 6.95 11.20
C ALA A 381 -9.16 6.26 10.06
N LEU A 382 -9.21 6.91 8.91
CA LEU A 382 -9.65 6.36 7.64
C LEU A 382 -8.42 6.07 6.78
N CYS A 383 -8.25 4.82 6.35
CA CYS A 383 -7.27 4.41 5.33
C CYS A 383 -8.03 4.11 4.05
N THR A 384 -7.71 4.78 2.94
CA THR A 384 -8.40 4.55 1.67
C THR A 384 -7.47 4.67 0.48
N MET A 385 -7.78 3.91 -0.59
CA MET A 385 -6.96 3.93 -1.79
C MET A 385 -7.73 3.49 -3.04
N CYS A 386 -7.31 4.03 -4.18
CA CYS A 386 -7.75 3.60 -5.50
C CYS A 386 -7.05 2.30 -5.91
N ILE A 387 -7.67 1.59 -6.81
CA ILE A 387 -7.20 0.28 -7.27
C ILE A 387 -7.39 0.21 -8.78
N GLY A 388 -6.38 -0.21 -9.48
CA GLY A 388 -6.44 -0.43 -10.93
C GLY A 388 -7.65 -1.30 -11.34
N VAL A 389 -8.04 -1.19 -12.59
CA VAL A 389 -9.24 -1.86 -13.14
C VAL A 389 -10.55 -1.39 -12.48
N GLY A 390 -10.53 -0.18 -11.88
CA GLY A 390 -11.75 0.48 -11.42
C GLY A 390 -12.32 0.00 -10.09
N GLN A 391 -11.53 0.06 -9.01
CA GLN A 391 -12.01 -0.23 -7.67
C GLN A 391 -11.48 0.80 -6.65
N GLY A 392 -12.08 0.79 -5.47
CA GLY A 392 -11.57 1.45 -4.26
C GLY A 392 -11.76 0.58 -3.03
N ILE A 393 -10.95 0.83 -2.01
CA ILE A 393 -11.04 0.18 -0.70
C ILE A 393 -10.88 1.24 0.38
N ALA A 394 -11.63 1.08 1.48
CA ALA A 394 -11.54 1.93 2.66
C ALA A 394 -11.66 1.09 3.94
N LEU A 395 -10.86 1.42 4.94
CA LEU A 395 -10.81 0.76 6.24
C LEU A 395 -10.76 1.82 7.33
N ILE A 396 -11.54 1.62 8.41
CA ILE A 396 -11.55 2.52 9.57
C ILE A 396 -10.89 1.82 10.76
N LEU A 397 -9.98 2.56 11.39
CA LEU A 397 -9.30 2.18 12.62
C LEU A 397 -9.75 3.08 13.77
N GLU A 398 -9.81 2.52 14.98
CA GLU A 398 -10.03 3.26 16.23
C GLU A 398 -8.88 3.00 17.18
N ARG A 399 -8.21 4.05 17.67
CA ARG A 399 -7.18 3.94 18.71
C ARG A 399 -7.80 3.42 20.00
N VAL A 400 -7.13 2.53 20.67
CA VAL A 400 -7.50 1.95 21.97
C VAL A 400 -6.41 2.19 22.99
#